data_21dd788aa05c918652278c78e134bd80
#
_entry.id   21dd788aa05c918652278c78e134bd80
#
_cell.length_a   1.000
_cell.length_b   1.000
_cell.length_c   1.000
_cell.angle_alpha   90.00
_cell.angle_beta   90.00
_cell.angle_gamma   90.00
#
_symmetry.space_group_name_H-M   'P 1'
#
loop_
_entity.id
_entity.type
_entity.pdbx_description
1 polymer ?
#
loop_
_entity_poly.entity_id
_entity_poly.type
_entity_poly.pdbx_seq_one_letter_code
_entity_poly.pdbx_strand_id
1 'polypeptide(L)'
;MNDNNTALKPSHLWRVKKHWSLVLMLLVLPLTVAMAEPNKNSTTDHSKFKQLQGPFKSAEEVTKACLTCHTEAAKQVMDTRHWTWEYKNPKDGKTIGKKTMLNGFCIGDKSNQAFCNGCHVGYGWKDDHFDFKAQEKVDCLVCHNKGGYVKPLGNAGYPRMEREESPVGSGKFLEPVDLAKVAQTIGKTSTKTCGSCHYAGGGGDGVKHGDLDSSLDKAPKDLDVHMASKEAGGQGFTCATCHKSEGHKIAGSRISMTASAPHGAMIRGAAMGSRNPATCQSCHGDKPHKQSLLRVNLLNAHTDKLACQSCHIPAFARGGIATKMQWDWSKAGENTGYGKPVTRKDAHGHVVYDGRKGSFVYGENVTPEYLWFNGETT
;
A
#
# COMPACT_ATOMS: atom_id res chain seq x y z
N MET A 1 -11.65 -74.60 -4.57
CA MET A 1 -10.82 -75.17 -3.50
C MET A 1 -10.85 -74.23 -2.34
N ASN A 2 -11.70 -74.63 -1.49
CA ASN A 2 -11.68 -74.74 0.00
C ASN A 2 -11.53 -73.41 0.72
N ASP A 3 -12.60 -72.94 1.32
CA ASP A 3 -13.22 -73.27 2.60
C ASP A 3 -12.34 -72.87 3.81
N ASN A 4 -12.77 -72.12 4.76
CA ASN A 4 -13.78 -72.29 5.79
C ASN A 4 -13.83 -71.03 6.65
N ASN A 5 -14.96 -70.37 6.84
CA ASN A 5 -15.92 -70.59 7.93
C ASN A 5 -15.33 -70.66 9.36
N THR A 6 -15.68 -69.65 10.14
CA THR A 6 -16.49 -69.99 11.38
C THR A 6 -17.01 -68.71 12.04
N ALA A 7 -18.30 -68.70 12.20
CA ALA A 7 -19.10 -67.78 13.00
C ALA A 7 -19.07 -68.15 14.48
N LEU A 8 -19.21 -67.17 15.35
CA LEU A 8 -19.85 -67.35 16.68
C LEU A 8 -20.54 -66.05 17.14
N LYS A 9 -21.85 -66.15 17.26
CA LYS A 9 -22.75 -65.27 18.04
C LYS A 9 -22.95 -65.95 19.42
N PRO A 10 -23.78 -65.39 20.33
CA PRO A 10 -23.87 -64.05 20.97
C PRO A 10 -23.97 -64.18 22.51
N SER A 11 -24.00 -63.09 23.25
CA SER A 11 -24.78 -63.03 24.50
C SER A 11 -24.91 -61.67 25.15
N HIS A 12 -26.12 -61.28 25.34
CA HIS A 12 -26.77 -60.59 26.46
C HIS A 12 -26.71 -59.10 26.65
N LEU A 13 -27.83 -58.50 26.28
CA LEU A 13 -28.65 -57.48 26.97
C LEU A 13 -28.15 -56.95 28.31
N TRP A 14 -27.97 -55.65 28.40
CA TRP A 14 -28.50 -54.89 29.55
C TRP A 14 -29.00 -53.50 29.07
N ARG A 15 -30.30 -53.31 29.27
CA ARG A 15 -31.01 -52.03 29.10
C ARG A 15 -30.68 -51.14 30.30
N VAL A 16 -30.15 -49.94 30.05
CA VAL A 16 -30.26 -48.87 31.02
C VAL A 16 -30.81 -47.64 30.30
N LYS A 17 -32.06 -47.33 30.61
CA LYS A 17 -32.68 -46.03 30.33
C LYS A 17 -31.96 -44.98 31.15
N LYS A 18 -31.39 -43.97 30.50
CA LYS A 18 -31.04 -42.71 31.16
C LYS A 18 -31.63 -41.55 30.37
N HIS A 19 -32.46 -40.80 31.11
CA HIS A 19 -33.08 -39.55 30.70
C HIS A 19 -32.00 -38.53 30.33
N TRP A 20 -32.07 -38.01 29.12
CA TRP A 20 -31.27 -36.87 28.71
C TRP A 20 -32.12 -35.63 28.96
N SER A 21 -31.83 -34.91 30.05
CA SER A 21 -32.25 -33.57 30.27
C SER A 21 -31.33 -32.69 29.40
N LEU A 22 -31.89 -32.10 28.34
CA LEU A 22 -31.22 -31.05 27.56
C LEU A 22 -31.10 -29.80 28.44
N VAL A 23 -29.95 -29.59 29.03
CA VAL A 23 -29.56 -28.24 29.53
C VAL A 23 -28.98 -27.48 28.38
N LEU A 24 -29.81 -26.58 27.83
CA LEU A 24 -29.38 -25.59 26.84
C LEU A 24 -28.56 -24.52 27.56
N MET A 25 -27.25 -24.73 27.62
CA MET A 25 -26.30 -23.73 28.13
C MET A 25 -26.05 -22.70 27.03
N LEU A 26 -26.80 -21.58 27.07
CA LEU A 26 -26.53 -20.41 26.28
C LEU A 26 -25.13 -19.88 26.64
N LEU A 27 -24.14 -20.19 25.81
CA LEU A 27 -22.82 -19.56 25.82
C LEU A 27 -23.00 -18.14 25.29
N VAL A 28 -23.24 -17.20 26.21
CA VAL A 28 -23.03 -15.77 25.95
C VAL A 28 -21.53 -15.57 25.89
N LEU A 29 -20.95 -15.64 24.68
CA LEU A 29 -19.59 -15.16 24.44
C LEU A 29 -19.63 -13.62 24.62
N PRO A 30 -18.87 -13.06 25.57
CA PRO A 30 -18.70 -11.63 25.59
C PRO A 30 -17.96 -11.23 24.31
N LEU A 31 -18.59 -10.39 23.46
CA LEU A 31 -17.89 -9.67 22.42
C LEU A 31 -16.89 -8.74 23.13
N THR A 32 -15.70 -9.25 23.38
CA THR A 32 -14.57 -8.39 23.74
C THR A 32 -14.22 -7.61 22.49
N VAL A 33 -14.68 -6.37 22.40
CA VAL A 33 -14.13 -5.37 21.50
C VAL A 33 -12.65 -5.30 21.86
N ALA A 34 -11.81 -5.87 21.02
CA ALA A 34 -10.38 -5.75 21.16
C ALA A 34 -10.04 -4.26 20.99
N MET A 35 -9.95 -3.54 22.08
CA MET A 35 -9.34 -2.22 22.12
C MET A 35 -7.89 -2.42 21.71
N ALA A 36 -7.46 -1.76 20.64
CA ALA A 36 -6.08 -1.80 20.22
C ALA A 36 -5.20 -1.37 21.40
N GLU A 37 -4.29 -2.23 21.83
CA GLU A 37 -3.35 -1.94 22.91
C GLU A 37 -2.60 -0.63 22.59
N PRO A 38 -2.49 0.32 23.54
CA PRO A 38 -1.74 1.54 23.32
C PRO A 38 -0.29 1.18 22.99
N ASN A 39 0.25 1.82 21.96
CA ASN A 39 1.62 1.61 21.53
C ASN A 39 2.57 1.89 22.70
N LYS A 40 3.23 0.86 23.24
CA LYS A 40 4.13 0.92 24.40
C LYS A 40 5.26 1.96 24.27
N ASN A 41 5.52 2.44 23.05
CA ASN A 41 6.52 3.46 22.74
C ASN A 41 5.94 4.88 22.60
N SER A 42 4.64 5.07 22.79
CA SER A 42 4.03 6.40 22.78
C SER A 42 3.89 6.92 24.20
N THR A 43 4.29 8.17 24.42
CA THR A 43 4.08 8.89 25.69
C THR A 43 2.74 9.63 25.72
N THR A 44 1.98 9.59 24.63
CA THR A 44 0.73 10.35 24.44
C THR A 44 -0.41 9.41 24.10
N ASP A 45 -1.50 9.52 24.85
CA ASP A 45 -2.76 8.82 24.63
C ASP A 45 -3.82 9.83 24.13
N HIS A 46 -4.04 9.83 22.82
CA HIS A 46 -4.96 10.77 22.17
C HIS A 46 -6.42 10.56 22.57
N SER A 47 -6.80 9.37 23.06
CA SER A 47 -8.17 9.12 23.54
C SER A 47 -8.55 9.95 24.77
N LYS A 48 -7.58 10.54 25.47
CA LYS A 48 -7.80 11.35 26.69
C LYS A 48 -8.04 12.84 26.41
N PHE A 49 -7.84 13.29 25.18
CA PHE A 49 -8.00 14.71 24.84
C PHE A 49 -9.43 15.07 24.51
N LYS A 50 -9.97 16.07 25.20
CA LYS A 50 -11.34 16.57 24.96
C LYS A 50 -11.57 17.00 23.52
N GLN A 51 -10.58 17.59 22.88
CA GLN A 51 -10.62 18.06 21.51
C GLN A 51 -10.88 16.93 20.50
N LEU A 52 -10.62 15.67 20.88
CA LEU A 52 -10.75 14.50 20.01
C LEU A 52 -11.97 13.62 20.35
N GLN A 53 -12.83 14.06 21.30
CA GLN A 53 -14.00 13.26 21.67
C GLN A 53 -15.14 13.34 20.63
N GLY A 54 -15.11 14.36 19.75
CA GLY A 54 -16.16 14.55 18.75
C GLY A 54 -17.51 14.96 19.36
N PRO A 55 -18.61 14.81 18.64
CA PRO A 55 -18.66 14.39 17.24
C PRO A 55 -18.06 15.44 16.30
N PHE A 56 -17.37 14.98 15.24
CA PHE A 56 -16.88 15.85 14.17
C PHE A 56 -17.85 15.87 13.01
N LYS A 57 -18.24 17.06 12.57
CA LYS A 57 -19.16 17.26 11.44
C LYS A 57 -18.45 17.19 10.09
N SER A 58 -17.15 17.44 10.07
CA SER A 58 -16.33 17.36 8.87
C SER A 58 -14.90 16.87 9.18
N ALA A 59 -14.18 16.46 8.15
CA ALA A 59 -12.80 16.05 8.27
C ALA A 59 -11.89 17.23 8.64
N GLU A 60 -12.21 18.44 8.19
CA GLU A 60 -11.50 19.67 8.52
C GLU A 60 -11.58 20.01 10.03
N GLU A 61 -12.67 19.66 10.69
CA GLU A 61 -12.77 19.84 12.16
C GLU A 61 -11.75 18.97 12.90
N VAL A 62 -11.50 17.76 12.43
CA VAL A 62 -10.44 16.91 13.00
C VAL A 62 -9.07 17.55 12.83
N THR A 63 -8.78 18.06 11.63
CA THR A 63 -7.49 18.73 11.37
C THR A 63 -7.35 19.97 12.25
N LYS A 64 -8.38 20.79 12.38
CA LYS A 64 -8.38 21.94 13.32
C LYS A 64 -8.09 21.51 14.75
N ALA A 65 -8.70 20.41 15.20
CA ALA A 65 -8.42 19.86 16.53
C ALA A 65 -6.95 19.41 16.68
N CYS A 66 -6.39 18.76 15.66
CA CYS A 66 -4.97 18.37 15.66
C CYS A 66 -4.04 19.60 15.75
N LEU A 67 -4.37 20.67 15.00
CA LEU A 67 -3.55 21.88 14.92
C LEU A 67 -3.57 22.70 16.20
N THR A 68 -4.46 22.46 17.16
CA THR A 68 -4.41 23.10 18.48
C THR A 68 -3.14 22.71 19.27
N CYS A 69 -2.55 21.55 18.99
CA CYS A 69 -1.34 21.06 19.63
C CYS A 69 -0.17 20.94 18.61
N HIS A 70 -0.46 20.47 17.39
CA HIS A 70 0.53 20.26 16.32
C HIS A 70 0.59 21.48 15.38
N THR A 71 0.88 22.66 15.92
CA THR A 71 0.73 23.97 15.27
C THR A 71 1.48 24.14 13.94
N GLU A 72 2.59 23.42 13.75
CA GLU A 72 3.43 23.53 12.54
C GLU A 72 3.21 22.36 11.56
N ALA A 73 2.47 21.32 11.97
CA ALA A 73 2.38 20.09 11.18
C ALA A 73 1.75 20.32 9.80
N ALA A 74 0.66 21.10 9.71
CA ALA A 74 0.04 21.40 8.43
C ALA A 74 1.00 22.13 7.48
N LYS A 75 1.72 23.14 7.95
CA LYS A 75 2.71 23.87 7.15
C LYS A 75 3.81 22.95 6.63
N GLN A 76 4.29 22.02 7.48
CA GLN A 76 5.28 21.03 7.08
C GLN A 76 4.75 20.10 5.98
N VAL A 77 3.52 19.60 6.11
CA VAL A 77 2.88 18.77 5.09
C VAL A 77 2.68 19.56 3.79
N MET A 78 2.24 20.82 3.87
CA MET A 78 1.99 21.70 2.72
C MET A 78 3.26 22.03 1.95
N ASP A 79 4.44 21.94 2.55
CA ASP A 79 5.75 22.07 1.88
C ASP A 79 6.24 20.75 1.24
N THR A 80 5.42 19.71 1.22
CA THR A 80 5.77 18.40 0.63
C THR A 80 5.15 18.19 -0.74
N ARG A 81 5.70 17.23 -1.48
CA ARG A 81 5.09 16.79 -2.76
C ARG A 81 3.76 16.08 -2.58
N HIS A 82 3.49 15.49 -1.43
CA HIS A 82 2.20 14.90 -1.11
C HIS A 82 1.06 15.93 -1.10
N TRP A 83 1.40 17.19 -0.79
CA TRP A 83 0.46 18.30 -0.86
C TRP A 83 0.53 19.04 -2.18
N THR A 84 1.73 19.53 -2.58
CA THR A 84 1.86 20.40 -3.74
C THR A 84 1.58 19.69 -5.06
N TRP A 85 1.85 18.39 -5.14
CA TRP A 85 1.84 17.58 -6.36
C TRP A 85 2.63 18.18 -7.50
N GLU A 86 3.60 18.98 -7.16
CA GLU A 86 4.51 19.67 -8.06
C GLU A 86 5.96 19.33 -7.74
N TYR A 87 6.75 19.32 -8.77
CA TYR A 87 8.19 19.16 -8.70
C TYR A 87 8.86 20.14 -9.65
N LYS A 88 9.71 21.00 -9.13
CA LYS A 88 10.54 21.88 -9.94
C LYS A 88 11.81 21.13 -10.36
N ASN A 89 11.94 20.89 -11.65
CA ASN A 89 13.12 20.24 -12.21
C ASN A 89 14.34 21.18 -12.06
N PRO A 90 15.40 20.78 -11.36
CA PRO A 90 16.56 21.64 -11.15
C PRO A 90 17.39 21.87 -12.42
N LYS A 91 17.27 21.02 -13.44
CA LYS A 91 18.00 21.17 -14.70
C LYS A 91 17.47 22.33 -15.55
N ASP A 92 16.17 22.44 -15.70
CA ASP A 92 15.53 23.39 -16.64
C ASP A 92 14.53 24.32 -15.96
N GLY A 93 14.37 24.22 -14.64
CA GLY A 93 13.46 25.03 -13.84
C GLY A 93 11.97 24.79 -14.09
N LYS A 94 11.61 23.83 -14.96
CA LYS A 94 10.21 23.55 -15.26
C LYS A 94 9.52 22.89 -14.08
N THR A 95 8.31 23.33 -13.81
CA THR A 95 7.44 22.68 -12.84
C THR A 95 6.65 21.58 -13.54
N ILE A 96 6.83 20.35 -13.07
CA ILE A 96 6.13 19.15 -13.54
C ILE A 96 5.44 18.49 -12.36
N GLY A 97 4.36 17.78 -12.61
CA GLY A 97 3.67 17.04 -11.57
C GLY A 97 2.22 16.80 -11.91
N LYS A 98 1.55 16.04 -11.06
CA LYS A 98 0.18 15.63 -11.29
C LYS A 98 -0.81 16.80 -11.27
N LYS A 99 -0.49 17.87 -10.56
CA LYS A 99 -1.30 19.09 -10.50
C LYS A 99 -1.53 19.74 -11.87
N THR A 100 -0.54 19.65 -12.77
CA THR A 100 -0.58 20.26 -14.10
C THR A 100 -0.82 19.26 -15.23
N MET A 101 -0.99 17.99 -14.90
CA MET A 101 -1.25 16.92 -15.87
C MET A 101 -2.65 17.07 -16.47
N LEU A 102 -2.75 16.93 -17.78
CA LEU A 102 -4.05 16.94 -18.49
C LEU A 102 -4.68 15.56 -18.52
N ASN A 103 -3.87 14.54 -18.79
CA ASN A 103 -4.31 13.13 -18.89
C ASN A 103 -3.39 12.22 -18.10
N GLY A 104 -4.00 11.22 -17.42
CA GLY A 104 -3.32 10.08 -16.85
C GLY A 104 -3.78 8.80 -17.52
N PHE A 105 -2.92 8.09 -18.26
CA PHE A 105 -3.28 6.92 -19.04
C PHE A 105 -4.41 7.20 -20.06
N CYS A 106 -5.56 6.56 -19.87
CA CYS A 106 -6.70 6.62 -20.77
C CYS A 106 -7.77 7.62 -20.34
N ILE A 107 -7.52 8.40 -19.29
CA ILE A 107 -8.54 9.28 -18.70
C ILE A 107 -7.98 10.69 -18.54
N GLY A 108 -8.82 11.67 -18.79
CA GLY A 108 -8.49 13.08 -18.55
C GLY A 108 -8.51 13.40 -17.07
N ASP A 109 -7.37 13.78 -16.50
CA ASP A 109 -7.27 14.12 -15.07
C ASP A 109 -8.08 15.39 -14.77
N LYS A 110 -8.03 16.39 -15.65
CA LYS A 110 -8.75 17.64 -15.47
C LYS A 110 -10.27 17.51 -15.46
N SER A 111 -10.83 16.58 -16.22
CA SER A 111 -12.27 16.29 -16.21
C SER A 111 -12.70 15.33 -15.08
N ASN A 112 -11.76 14.75 -14.35
CA ASN A 112 -12.00 13.75 -13.32
C ASN A 112 -11.24 14.03 -12.01
N GLN A 113 -11.00 15.30 -11.70
CA GLN A 113 -10.17 15.69 -10.55
C GLN A 113 -10.68 15.10 -9.23
N ALA A 114 -11.99 15.10 -8.99
CA ALA A 114 -12.57 14.51 -7.77
C ALA A 114 -12.19 13.03 -7.59
N PHE A 115 -12.04 12.29 -8.69
CA PHE A 115 -11.62 10.89 -8.66
C PHE A 115 -10.09 10.76 -8.58
N CYS A 116 -9.36 11.43 -9.46
CA CYS A 116 -7.91 11.30 -9.59
C CYS A 116 -7.17 11.86 -8.38
N ASN A 117 -7.72 12.91 -7.75
CA ASN A 117 -7.13 13.56 -6.59
C ASN A 117 -7.50 12.91 -5.25
N GLY A 118 -8.22 11.79 -5.26
CA GLY A 118 -8.54 11.03 -4.04
C GLY A 118 -7.32 10.60 -3.22
N CYS A 119 -6.17 10.41 -3.87
CA CYS A 119 -4.90 10.11 -3.19
C CYS A 119 -4.16 11.36 -2.66
N HIS A 120 -4.67 12.57 -2.87
CA HIS A 120 -4.09 13.77 -2.30
C HIS A 120 -4.19 13.75 -0.76
N VAL A 121 -3.17 14.29 -0.08
CA VAL A 121 -3.17 14.37 1.39
C VAL A 121 -3.99 15.53 1.93
N GLY A 122 -5.11 15.80 1.28
CA GLY A 122 -6.04 16.86 1.62
C GLY A 122 -7.46 16.53 1.20
N TYR A 123 -8.38 17.40 1.62
CA TYR A 123 -9.82 17.28 1.39
C TYR A 123 -10.32 18.30 0.38
N GLY A 124 -11.19 17.89 -0.54
CA GLY A 124 -11.98 18.80 -1.38
C GLY A 124 -11.30 19.28 -2.65
N TRP A 125 -10.23 18.62 -3.11
CA TRP A 125 -9.63 18.97 -4.38
C TRP A 125 -10.39 18.30 -5.54
N LYS A 126 -11.45 18.95 -5.98
CA LYS A 126 -12.34 18.49 -7.06
C LYS A 126 -12.19 19.26 -8.37
N ASP A 127 -11.54 20.42 -8.32
CA ASP A 127 -11.36 21.34 -9.45
C ASP A 127 -10.16 22.28 -9.23
N ASP A 128 -9.93 23.19 -10.15
CA ASP A 128 -8.80 24.14 -10.13
C ASP A 128 -8.95 25.25 -9.08
N HIS A 129 -10.07 25.34 -8.35
CA HIS A 129 -10.30 26.31 -7.29
C HIS A 129 -9.87 25.82 -5.90
N PHE A 130 -9.20 24.67 -5.84
CA PHE A 130 -8.71 24.13 -4.56
C PHE A 130 -7.71 25.09 -3.91
N ASP A 131 -7.98 25.46 -2.66
CA ASP A 131 -7.10 26.33 -1.90
C ASP A 131 -5.95 25.56 -1.26
N PHE A 132 -4.78 25.62 -1.89
CA PHE A 132 -3.54 25.02 -1.38
C PHE A 132 -2.97 25.73 -0.15
N LYS A 133 -3.57 26.83 0.33
CA LYS A 133 -3.14 27.56 1.54
C LYS A 133 -3.97 27.22 2.78
N ALA A 134 -5.07 26.49 2.61
CA ALA A 134 -5.98 26.13 3.68
C ALA A 134 -5.43 24.98 4.53
N GLN A 135 -4.87 25.30 5.70
CA GLN A 135 -4.24 24.32 6.59
C GLN A 135 -5.23 23.26 7.11
N GLU A 136 -6.48 23.64 7.34
CA GLU A 136 -7.52 22.72 7.78
C GLU A 136 -7.88 21.66 6.77
N LYS A 137 -7.49 21.83 5.52
CA LYS A 137 -7.70 20.84 4.46
C LYS A 137 -6.63 19.75 4.42
N VAL A 138 -5.59 19.84 5.25
CA VAL A 138 -4.57 18.79 5.35
C VAL A 138 -5.16 17.56 6.03
N ASP A 139 -5.04 16.41 5.39
CA ASP A 139 -5.52 15.13 5.91
C ASP A 139 -4.45 14.42 6.75
N CYS A 140 -4.47 14.66 8.06
CA CYS A 140 -3.55 14.00 8.99
C CYS A 140 -3.85 12.51 9.13
N LEU A 141 -5.15 12.15 9.07
CA LEU A 141 -5.61 10.79 9.34
C LEU A 141 -5.22 9.80 8.25
N VAL A 142 -5.08 10.21 6.99
CA VAL A 142 -4.69 9.31 5.91
C VAL A 142 -3.35 8.63 6.17
N CYS A 143 -2.43 9.33 6.84
CA CYS A 143 -1.11 8.81 7.19
C CYS A 143 -1.06 8.21 8.61
N HIS A 144 -1.81 8.78 9.56
CA HIS A 144 -1.67 8.49 10.98
C HIS A 144 -2.73 7.54 11.57
N ASN A 145 -3.76 7.14 10.79
CA ASN A 145 -4.78 6.22 11.29
C ASN A 145 -4.22 4.83 11.59
N LYS A 146 -4.87 4.13 12.53
CA LYS A 146 -4.59 2.73 12.87
C LYS A 146 -5.65 1.76 12.33
N GLY A 147 -6.48 2.23 11.42
CA GLY A 147 -7.58 1.51 10.79
C GLY A 147 -8.90 2.27 10.88
N GLY A 148 -9.87 1.81 10.12
CA GLY A 148 -11.19 2.44 10.08
C GLY A 148 -11.28 3.73 9.28
N TYR A 149 -10.18 4.20 8.67
CA TYR A 149 -10.15 5.38 7.81
C TYR A 149 -10.15 4.99 6.34
N VAL A 150 -11.15 5.43 5.60
CA VAL A 150 -11.31 5.12 4.18
C VAL A 150 -11.64 6.39 3.40
N LYS A 151 -10.87 6.62 2.34
CA LYS A 151 -11.10 7.68 1.34
C LYS A 151 -11.60 7.03 0.05
N PRO A 152 -12.91 7.03 -0.24
CA PRO A 152 -13.41 6.47 -1.49
C PRO A 152 -12.95 7.31 -2.68
N LEU A 153 -12.67 6.64 -3.79
CA LEU A 153 -12.39 7.31 -5.06
C LEU A 153 -13.65 8.09 -5.51
N GLY A 154 -13.44 9.24 -6.12
CA GLY A 154 -14.54 10.11 -6.57
C GLY A 154 -15.03 11.12 -5.53
N ASN A 155 -14.58 11.02 -4.28
CA ASN A 155 -14.99 11.92 -3.19
C ASN A 155 -13.97 13.05 -2.93
N ALA A 156 -13.22 13.44 -3.93
CA ALA A 156 -12.25 14.55 -3.85
C ALA A 156 -11.30 14.49 -2.63
N GLY A 157 -10.98 13.29 -2.16
CA GLY A 157 -10.12 13.08 -1.00
C GLY A 157 -10.81 13.15 0.36
N TYR A 158 -12.11 13.35 0.42
CA TYR A 158 -12.83 13.22 1.70
C TYR A 158 -12.95 11.75 2.13
N PRO A 159 -12.94 11.47 3.43
CA PRO A 159 -13.36 10.18 3.95
C PRO A 159 -14.85 9.95 3.70
N ARG A 160 -15.31 8.71 3.82
CA ARG A 160 -16.75 8.43 3.75
C ARG A 160 -17.44 9.04 4.97
N MET A 161 -18.28 10.05 4.72
CA MET A 161 -18.99 10.78 5.76
C MET A 161 -20.44 10.32 5.92
N GLU A 162 -20.99 9.58 4.95
CA GLU A 162 -22.36 9.11 4.94
C GLU A 162 -22.42 7.60 4.71
N ARG A 163 -23.51 6.99 5.14
CA ARG A 163 -23.80 5.59 4.85
C ARG A 163 -24.11 5.43 3.38
N GLU A 164 -23.41 4.56 2.71
CA GLU A 164 -23.45 4.39 1.26
C GLU A 164 -23.73 2.94 0.88
N GLU A 165 -24.69 2.69 -0.01
CA GLU A 165 -24.92 1.36 -0.55
C GLU A 165 -23.89 1.04 -1.65
N SER A 166 -23.17 -0.06 -1.50
CA SER A 166 -22.14 -0.42 -2.46
C SER A 166 -22.04 -1.94 -2.67
N PRO A 167 -22.23 -2.43 -3.90
CA PRO A 167 -22.77 -1.70 -5.07
C PRO A 167 -24.23 -1.26 -4.89
N VAL A 168 -24.62 -0.22 -5.60
CA VAL A 168 -26.02 0.26 -5.57
C VAL A 168 -26.97 -0.88 -5.94
N GLY A 169 -28.05 -1.05 -5.16
CA GLY A 169 -29.03 -2.12 -5.34
C GLY A 169 -28.62 -3.48 -4.77
N SER A 170 -27.50 -3.55 -4.04
CA SER A 170 -26.99 -4.81 -3.44
C SER A 170 -27.56 -5.11 -2.05
N GLY A 171 -28.15 -4.14 -1.38
CA GLY A 171 -28.54 -4.20 0.02
C GLY A 171 -27.34 -4.19 0.99
N LYS A 172 -26.11 -4.02 0.49
CA LYS A 172 -24.90 -3.94 1.30
C LYS A 172 -24.52 -2.47 1.52
N PHE A 173 -24.33 -2.12 2.77
CA PHE A 173 -24.00 -0.75 3.14
C PHE A 173 -22.58 -0.64 3.70
N LEU A 174 -21.93 0.44 3.31
CA LEU A 174 -20.66 0.89 3.85
C LEU A 174 -20.94 2.01 4.83
N GLU A 175 -20.50 1.84 6.06
CA GLU A 175 -20.75 2.80 7.12
C GLU A 175 -19.82 4.02 7.01
N PRO A 176 -20.23 5.20 7.52
CA PRO A 176 -19.38 6.37 7.59
C PRO A 176 -18.17 6.12 8.47
N VAL A 177 -17.11 6.87 8.21
CA VAL A 177 -15.91 6.85 9.05
C VAL A 177 -16.23 7.54 10.39
N ASP A 178 -16.02 6.82 11.48
CA ASP A 178 -16.05 7.43 12.83
C ASP A 178 -14.76 8.24 13.04
N LEU A 179 -14.82 9.52 12.70
CA LEU A 179 -13.68 10.41 12.75
C LEU A 179 -13.13 10.58 14.17
N ALA A 180 -13.99 10.57 15.19
CA ALA A 180 -13.56 10.69 16.58
C ALA A 180 -12.77 9.46 17.01
N LYS A 181 -13.27 8.26 16.73
CA LYS A 181 -12.59 7.01 17.02
C LYS A 181 -11.24 6.92 16.30
N VAL A 182 -11.21 7.30 15.02
CA VAL A 182 -9.95 7.29 14.24
C VAL A 182 -8.96 8.30 14.84
N ALA A 183 -9.39 9.53 15.17
CA ALA A 183 -8.53 10.56 15.75
C ALA A 183 -7.97 10.17 17.12
N GLN A 184 -8.72 9.42 17.92
CA GLN A 184 -8.28 8.91 19.23
C GLN A 184 -7.25 7.78 19.13
N THR A 185 -7.23 7.04 18.02
CA THR A 185 -6.38 5.86 17.83
C THR A 185 -5.20 6.08 16.89
N ILE A 186 -4.84 7.33 16.61
CA ILE A 186 -3.73 7.66 15.72
C ILE A 186 -2.37 7.18 16.23
N GLY A 187 -1.41 7.07 15.32
CA GLY A 187 -0.05 6.66 15.66
C GLY A 187 0.94 6.84 14.50
N LYS A 188 2.05 6.13 14.57
CA LYS A 188 3.03 6.13 13.47
C LYS A 188 2.40 5.60 12.18
N THR A 189 2.87 6.09 11.04
CA THR A 189 2.52 5.58 9.72
C THR A 189 2.81 4.08 9.60
N SER A 190 2.07 3.41 8.76
CA SER A 190 2.20 1.97 8.52
C SER A 190 2.28 1.67 7.03
N THR A 191 2.63 0.44 6.67
CA THR A 191 2.58 -0.03 5.30
C THR A 191 1.19 0.17 4.69
N LYS A 192 0.13 -0.11 5.46
CA LYS A 192 -1.26 0.08 5.02
C LYS A 192 -1.62 1.54 4.76
N THR A 193 -1.16 2.48 5.59
CA THR A 193 -1.46 3.90 5.38
C THR A 193 -0.77 4.44 4.14
N CYS A 194 0.46 4.04 3.87
CA CYS A 194 1.15 4.35 2.62
C CYS A 194 0.48 3.65 1.43
N GLY A 195 0.18 2.35 1.59
CA GLY A 195 -0.43 1.50 0.59
C GLY A 195 -1.82 1.95 0.14
N SER A 196 -2.60 2.61 1.02
CA SER A 196 -3.94 3.12 0.67
C SER A 196 -3.96 3.96 -0.62
N CYS A 197 -2.86 4.63 -0.93
CA CYS A 197 -2.67 5.40 -2.16
C CYS A 197 -1.66 4.72 -3.10
N HIS A 198 -0.53 4.24 -2.57
CA HIS A 198 0.57 3.75 -3.39
C HIS A 198 0.29 2.40 -4.06
N TYR A 199 -0.55 1.53 -3.51
CA TYR A 199 -0.97 0.29 -4.18
C TYR A 199 -1.95 0.53 -5.32
N ALA A 200 -2.65 1.65 -5.31
CA ALA A 200 -3.58 2.01 -6.37
C ALA A 200 -2.94 2.76 -7.54
N GLY A 201 -1.72 3.28 -7.38
CA GLY A 201 -1.05 4.16 -8.34
C GLY A 201 -0.80 3.53 -9.71
N GLY A 202 -0.73 2.21 -9.80
CA GLY A 202 -0.59 1.45 -11.03
C GLY A 202 -1.91 0.96 -11.63
N GLY A 203 -3.01 1.14 -10.90
CA GLY A 203 -4.33 0.61 -11.26
C GLY A 203 -4.79 -0.56 -10.39
N GLY A 204 -4.10 -0.84 -9.31
CA GLY A 204 -4.40 -1.89 -8.34
C GLY A 204 -3.34 -3.00 -8.29
N ASP A 205 -3.68 -4.07 -7.58
CA ASP A 205 -2.78 -5.20 -7.38
C ASP A 205 -2.48 -5.94 -8.70
N GLY A 206 -1.25 -6.42 -8.82
CA GLY A 206 -0.79 -7.20 -9.96
C GLY A 206 -0.78 -6.44 -11.30
N VAL A 207 -0.87 -5.11 -11.30
CA VAL A 207 -0.94 -4.31 -12.53
C VAL A 207 0.43 -3.90 -13.04
N LYS A 208 1.34 -3.55 -12.15
CA LYS A 208 2.71 -3.17 -12.50
C LYS A 208 3.70 -4.16 -11.91
N HIS A 209 4.53 -4.77 -12.74
CA HIS A 209 5.60 -5.65 -12.28
C HIS A 209 6.71 -4.84 -11.60
N GLY A 210 7.21 -5.38 -10.49
CA GLY A 210 8.21 -4.71 -9.66
C GLY A 210 7.72 -3.48 -8.91
N ASP A 211 6.41 -3.25 -8.90
CA ASP A 211 5.80 -2.09 -8.28
C ASP A 211 5.09 -2.45 -6.95
N LEU A 212 4.57 -1.43 -6.29
CA LEU A 212 3.90 -1.59 -5.01
C LEU A 212 2.54 -2.26 -5.17
N ASP A 213 2.25 -3.18 -4.28
CA ASP A 213 1.09 -4.07 -4.31
C ASP A 213 0.64 -4.36 -2.87
N SER A 214 -0.65 -4.64 -2.65
CA SER A 214 -1.18 -4.90 -1.31
C SER A 214 -0.62 -6.16 -0.65
N SER A 215 0.02 -7.05 -1.42
CA SER A 215 0.77 -8.19 -0.91
C SER A 215 1.90 -7.78 0.04
N LEU A 216 2.40 -6.55 -0.06
CA LEU A 216 3.40 -5.99 0.85
C LEU A 216 2.89 -5.76 2.28
N ASP A 217 1.59 -5.72 2.52
CA ASP A 217 1.02 -5.60 3.88
C ASP A 217 1.33 -6.82 4.75
N LYS A 218 1.49 -7.98 4.13
CA LYS A 218 1.88 -9.24 4.75
C LYS A 218 2.85 -9.98 3.83
N ALA A 219 3.91 -9.29 3.43
CA ALA A 219 4.88 -9.83 2.49
C ALA A 219 5.45 -11.16 2.98
N PRO A 220 5.41 -12.24 2.18
CA PRO A 220 6.23 -13.40 2.44
C PRO A 220 7.71 -13.04 2.22
N LYS A 221 8.61 -13.79 2.87
CA LYS A 221 10.05 -13.54 2.76
C LYS A 221 10.56 -13.58 1.31
N ASP A 222 9.98 -14.45 0.50
CA ASP A 222 10.37 -14.58 -0.91
C ASP A 222 9.93 -13.39 -1.77
N LEU A 223 8.92 -12.64 -1.33
CA LEU A 223 8.55 -11.38 -1.97
C LEU A 223 9.48 -10.26 -1.55
N ASP A 224 9.65 -10.04 -0.24
CA ASP A 224 10.50 -8.98 0.28
C ASP A 224 11.10 -9.34 1.65
N VAL A 225 12.40 -9.55 1.70
CA VAL A 225 13.12 -9.95 2.94
C VAL A 225 13.14 -8.86 4.01
N HIS A 226 12.99 -7.59 3.63
CA HIS A 226 12.99 -6.47 4.56
C HIS A 226 11.60 -6.22 5.15
N MET A 227 10.55 -6.32 4.34
CA MET A 227 9.17 -6.04 4.77
C MET A 227 8.48 -7.26 5.39
N ALA A 228 8.87 -8.47 5.01
CA ALA A 228 8.34 -9.68 5.66
C ALA A 228 8.51 -9.59 7.17
N SER A 229 7.51 -10.04 7.91
CA SER A 229 7.55 -10.00 9.37
C SER A 229 8.70 -10.87 9.92
N LYS A 230 9.08 -10.62 11.17
CA LYS A 230 10.11 -11.43 11.83
C LYS A 230 9.69 -12.89 11.96
N GLU A 231 8.40 -13.15 12.18
CA GLU A 231 7.81 -14.49 12.26
C GLU A 231 7.88 -15.20 10.90
N ALA A 232 7.78 -14.44 9.81
CA ALA A 232 7.99 -14.94 8.43
C ALA A 232 9.48 -15.00 8.03
N GLY A 233 10.40 -14.72 8.94
CA GLY A 233 11.85 -14.74 8.71
C GLY A 233 12.40 -13.51 7.99
N GLY A 234 11.66 -12.41 7.94
CA GLY A 234 12.08 -11.10 7.44
C GLY A 234 12.54 -10.16 8.55
N GLN A 235 12.59 -8.86 8.24
CA GLN A 235 13.02 -7.82 9.18
C GLN A 235 11.85 -7.05 9.79
N GLY A 236 10.65 -7.15 9.26
CA GLY A 236 9.47 -6.42 9.70
C GLY A 236 9.56 -4.91 9.43
N PHE A 237 10.27 -4.50 8.39
CA PHE A 237 10.39 -3.09 8.01
C PHE A 237 9.08 -2.58 7.43
N THR A 238 8.84 -1.29 7.64
CA THR A 238 7.76 -0.54 6.99
C THR A 238 8.34 0.39 5.93
N CYS A 239 7.47 0.99 5.10
CA CYS A 239 7.88 1.98 4.11
C CYS A 239 8.72 3.10 4.74
N ALA A 240 8.34 3.57 5.94
CA ALA A 240 9.04 4.63 6.66
C ALA A 240 10.43 4.22 7.20
N THR A 241 10.77 2.94 7.19
CA THR A 241 12.12 2.48 7.54
C THR A 241 13.14 2.92 6.49
N CYS A 242 12.76 2.83 5.20
CA CYS A 242 13.59 3.28 4.08
C CYS A 242 13.26 4.73 3.69
N HIS A 243 11.99 5.08 3.62
CA HIS A 243 11.53 6.42 3.30
C HIS A 243 11.36 7.26 4.58
N LYS A 244 12.48 7.59 5.21
CA LYS A 244 12.49 8.40 6.43
C LYS A 244 11.92 9.78 6.18
N SER A 245 11.26 10.33 7.18
CA SER A 245 10.73 11.70 7.13
C SER A 245 11.38 12.58 8.18
N GLU A 246 11.61 13.83 7.79
CA GLU A 246 12.02 14.90 8.67
C GLU A 246 11.08 16.09 8.45
N GLY A 247 10.40 16.55 9.50
CA GLY A 247 9.39 17.60 9.36
C GLY A 247 8.35 17.28 8.26
N HIS A 248 7.83 16.06 8.20
CA HIS A 248 6.93 15.52 7.15
C HIS A 248 7.53 15.43 5.74
N LYS A 249 8.77 15.87 5.49
CA LYS A 249 9.45 15.68 4.21
C LYS A 249 9.94 14.24 4.11
N ILE A 250 9.19 13.41 3.40
CA ILE A 250 9.52 12.01 3.20
C ILE A 250 10.66 11.91 2.18
N ALA A 251 11.70 11.16 2.55
CA ALA A 251 12.87 10.96 1.71
C ALA A 251 12.50 10.23 0.42
N GLY A 252 13.12 10.69 -0.63
CA GLY A 252 13.00 10.41 -2.03
C GLY A 252 12.55 9.05 -2.54
N SER A 253 12.51 8.94 -3.84
CA SER A 253 11.95 7.82 -4.58
C SER A 253 12.98 6.75 -4.97
N ARG A 254 14.25 6.87 -4.56
CA ARG A 254 15.28 5.94 -5.00
C ARG A 254 16.29 5.56 -3.95
N ILE A 255 16.58 4.28 -3.97
CA ILE A 255 17.75 3.66 -3.38
C ILE A 255 18.90 3.82 -4.37
N SER A 256 20.13 4.04 -3.90
CA SER A 256 21.32 4.12 -4.75
C SER A 256 21.46 2.87 -5.63
N MET A 257 21.84 3.08 -6.88
CA MET A 257 21.92 1.99 -7.84
C MET A 257 23.15 1.12 -7.64
N THR A 258 24.27 1.71 -7.22
CA THR A 258 25.50 1.01 -6.88
C THR A 258 26.02 1.52 -5.53
N ALA A 259 26.95 0.79 -4.90
CA ALA A 259 27.55 1.23 -3.65
C ALA A 259 28.37 2.52 -3.81
N SER A 260 28.99 2.72 -4.97
CA SER A 260 29.77 3.91 -5.30
C SER A 260 28.93 5.04 -5.91
N ALA A 261 27.66 4.79 -6.22
CA ALA A 261 26.80 5.84 -6.75
C ALA A 261 26.71 7.01 -5.77
N PRO A 262 26.89 8.27 -6.21
CA PRO A 262 26.73 9.40 -5.34
C PRO A 262 25.38 9.35 -4.63
N HIS A 263 25.39 9.61 -3.34
CA HIS A 263 24.12 9.73 -2.59
C HIS A 263 23.25 10.79 -3.27
N GLY A 264 22.15 10.35 -3.83
CA GLY A 264 21.31 11.24 -4.61
C GLY A 264 21.52 11.20 -6.09
N ALA A 265 22.08 10.10 -6.64
CA ALA A 265 22.09 9.88 -8.07
C ALA A 265 20.71 10.18 -8.66
N MET A 266 20.75 10.93 -9.72
CA MET A 266 19.59 11.57 -10.31
C MET A 266 18.77 10.61 -11.13
N ILE A 267 17.46 10.70 -10.98
CA ILE A 267 16.58 10.26 -12.01
C ILE A 267 15.71 11.41 -12.45
N ARG A 268 15.61 11.58 -13.75
CA ARG A 268 14.89 12.69 -14.36
C ARG A 268 15.34 14.04 -13.80
N GLY A 269 16.65 14.20 -13.65
CA GLY A 269 17.23 15.47 -13.21
C GLY A 269 17.06 15.83 -11.73
N ALA A 270 16.50 14.96 -10.89
CA ALA A 270 16.34 15.27 -9.48
C ALA A 270 17.57 14.90 -8.69
N ALA A 271 18.26 15.86 -8.11
CA ALA A 271 19.28 15.60 -7.12
C ALA A 271 18.63 14.93 -5.92
N MET A 272 19.02 13.70 -5.63
CA MET A 272 18.47 12.94 -4.52
C MET A 272 19.19 13.27 -3.23
N GLY A 273 20.48 13.60 -3.27
CA GLY A 273 21.26 14.06 -2.13
C GLY A 273 20.89 13.40 -0.82
N SER A 274 20.79 14.18 0.23
CA SER A 274 20.33 13.76 1.55
C SER A 274 18.87 13.27 1.62
N ARG A 275 18.11 13.37 0.52
CA ARG A 275 16.70 12.97 0.45
C ARG A 275 16.48 11.47 0.27
N ASN A 276 17.54 10.69 0.14
CA ASN A 276 17.44 9.24 0.11
C ASN A 276 18.36 8.63 1.18
N PRO A 277 17.99 8.71 2.45
CA PRO A 277 18.86 8.30 3.55
C PRO A 277 19.05 6.78 3.64
N ALA A 278 18.13 5.99 3.09
CA ALA A 278 18.19 4.53 3.17
C ALA A 278 18.63 3.92 1.86
N THR A 279 19.90 4.06 1.53
CA THR A 279 20.55 3.28 0.46
C THR A 279 20.90 1.90 0.96
N CYS A 280 21.15 0.95 0.04
CA CYS A 280 21.61 -0.40 0.41
C CYS A 280 22.84 -0.32 1.32
N GLN A 281 23.82 0.48 0.92
CA GLN A 281 25.09 0.63 1.65
C GLN A 281 24.94 1.34 3.00
N SER A 282 23.90 2.14 3.21
CA SER A 282 23.70 2.79 4.52
C SER A 282 23.45 1.78 5.66
N CYS A 283 22.99 0.58 5.32
CA CYS A 283 22.80 -0.51 6.27
C CYS A 283 23.80 -1.65 6.06
N HIS A 284 24.15 -1.96 4.81
CA HIS A 284 25.03 -3.08 4.45
C HIS A 284 26.50 -2.69 4.30
N GLY A 285 26.82 -1.39 4.26
CA GLY A 285 28.17 -0.86 4.03
C GLY A 285 28.59 -0.86 2.56
N ASP A 286 29.68 -0.16 2.25
CA ASP A 286 30.19 -0.02 0.89
C ASP A 286 30.86 -1.31 0.37
N LYS A 287 31.30 -2.15 1.27
CA LYS A 287 31.94 -3.45 0.99
C LYS A 287 31.20 -4.57 1.72
N PRO A 288 29.95 -4.90 1.27
CA PRO A 288 29.05 -5.77 2.02
C PRO A 288 29.46 -7.25 2.02
N HIS A 289 30.23 -7.70 1.01
CA HIS A 289 30.62 -9.09 0.87
C HIS A 289 31.85 -9.39 1.73
N LYS A 290 31.68 -10.24 2.76
CA LYS A 290 32.72 -10.51 3.77
C LYS A 290 33.23 -11.96 3.76
N GLN A 291 32.77 -12.80 2.83
CA GLN A 291 33.07 -14.22 2.79
C GLN A 291 34.24 -14.48 1.83
N SER A 292 35.28 -15.15 2.24
CA SER A 292 36.45 -15.61 1.48
C SER A 292 37.19 -14.54 0.62
N LEU A 293 38.51 -14.44 0.80
CA LEU A 293 39.37 -13.38 0.26
C LEU A 293 39.28 -13.17 -1.27
N LEU A 294 39.23 -14.22 -2.07
CA LEU A 294 39.18 -14.10 -3.54
C LEU A 294 37.80 -13.64 -4.04
N ARG A 295 36.73 -14.23 -3.50
CA ARG A 295 35.35 -13.84 -3.86
C ARG A 295 34.96 -12.47 -3.34
N VAL A 296 35.47 -12.10 -2.16
CA VAL A 296 35.19 -10.80 -1.52
C VAL A 296 35.68 -9.65 -2.39
N ASN A 297 36.92 -9.74 -2.89
CA ASN A 297 37.47 -8.64 -3.69
C ASN A 297 36.74 -8.50 -5.03
N LEU A 298 36.38 -9.60 -5.68
CA LEU A 298 35.64 -9.58 -6.94
C LEU A 298 34.21 -9.05 -6.74
N LEU A 299 33.47 -9.57 -5.77
CA LEU A 299 32.12 -9.14 -5.52
C LEU A 299 32.05 -7.67 -5.06
N ASN A 300 32.98 -7.23 -4.20
CA ASN A 300 33.04 -5.84 -3.79
C ASN A 300 33.55 -4.90 -4.92
N ALA A 301 34.27 -5.39 -5.91
CA ALA A 301 34.57 -4.63 -7.12
C ALA A 301 33.34 -4.51 -8.03
N HIS A 302 32.46 -5.51 -8.06
CA HIS A 302 31.21 -5.43 -8.79
C HIS A 302 30.27 -4.37 -8.18
N THR A 303 30.25 -4.17 -6.85
CA THR A 303 29.40 -3.16 -6.21
C THR A 303 29.72 -1.74 -6.65
N ASP A 304 30.91 -1.49 -7.16
CA ASP A 304 31.32 -0.18 -7.69
C ASP A 304 30.79 0.08 -9.12
N LYS A 305 30.30 -0.95 -9.80
CA LYS A 305 29.90 -0.89 -11.22
C LYS A 305 28.46 -1.32 -11.48
N LEU A 306 27.95 -2.27 -10.69
CA LEU A 306 26.62 -2.86 -10.87
C LEU A 306 25.68 -2.42 -9.76
N ALA A 307 24.43 -2.19 -10.11
CA ALA A 307 23.37 -1.98 -9.12
C ALA A 307 23.23 -3.21 -8.23
N CYS A 308 23.09 -3.01 -6.93
CA CYS A 308 22.93 -4.10 -5.96
C CYS A 308 21.73 -5.00 -6.33
N GLN A 309 20.68 -4.38 -6.86
CA GLN A 309 19.46 -5.06 -7.29
C GLN A 309 19.69 -6.06 -8.43
N SER A 310 20.68 -5.82 -9.28
CA SER A 310 20.98 -6.72 -10.41
C SER A 310 21.33 -8.16 -9.96
N CYS A 311 21.89 -8.29 -8.75
CA CYS A 311 22.22 -9.60 -8.17
C CYS A 311 21.25 -10.00 -7.06
N HIS A 312 20.79 -9.03 -6.24
CA HIS A 312 19.97 -9.30 -5.05
C HIS A 312 18.46 -9.31 -5.33
N ILE A 313 18.03 -8.81 -6.49
CA ILE A 313 16.65 -8.92 -6.99
C ILE A 313 16.67 -9.56 -8.38
N PRO A 314 16.99 -10.87 -8.47
CA PRO A 314 17.19 -11.54 -9.76
C PRO A 314 15.90 -11.75 -10.55
N ALA A 315 14.76 -11.61 -9.92
CA ALA A 315 13.46 -11.71 -10.55
C ALA A 315 12.49 -10.78 -9.85
N PHE A 316 11.48 -10.31 -10.57
CA PHE A 316 10.31 -9.63 -10.01
C PHE A 316 9.06 -10.52 -10.16
N ALA A 317 7.91 -10.08 -9.62
CA ALA A 317 6.73 -10.91 -9.44
C ALA A 317 7.04 -12.18 -8.62
N ARG A 318 7.76 -12.01 -7.51
CA ARG A 318 8.21 -13.08 -6.63
C ARG A 318 7.14 -13.45 -5.58
N GLY A 319 7.42 -14.49 -4.81
CA GLY A 319 6.57 -14.88 -3.68
C GLY A 319 5.18 -15.39 -4.09
N GLY A 320 5.03 -15.92 -5.30
CA GLY A 320 3.75 -16.39 -5.83
C GLY A 320 2.77 -15.26 -6.18
N ILE A 321 3.28 -14.04 -6.39
CA ILE A 321 2.48 -12.87 -6.72
C ILE A 321 2.60 -12.58 -8.21
N ALA A 322 1.65 -13.09 -8.97
CA ALA A 322 1.60 -12.87 -10.40
C ALA A 322 1.33 -11.40 -10.74
N THR A 323 2.05 -10.89 -11.73
CA THR A 323 1.96 -9.50 -12.17
C THR A 323 1.80 -9.43 -13.69
N LYS A 324 1.10 -8.41 -14.17
CA LYS A 324 0.92 -8.16 -15.61
C LYS A 324 2.25 -7.89 -16.29
N MET A 325 2.62 -8.75 -17.22
CA MET A 325 3.82 -8.63 -18.04
C MET A 325 3.54 -8.02 -19.40
N GLN A 326 2.37 -8.30 -19.96
CA GLN A 326 1.95 -7.80 -21.24
C GLN A 326 0.51 -7.31 -21.20
N TRP A 327 0.27 -6.23 -21.94
CA TRP A 327 -1.06 -5.66 -22.15
C TRP A 327 -1.26 -5.35 -23.62
N ASP A 328 -2.16 -6.08 -24.25
CA ASP A 328 -2.50 -5.89 -25.65
C ASP A 328 -3.85 -5.15 -25.79
N TRP A 329 -3.78 -3.86 -25.99
CA TRP A 329 -4.91 -2.98 -26.19
C TRP A 329 -5.65 -3.23 -27.51
N SER A 330 -4.97 -3.78 -28.53
CA SER A 330 -5.57 -4.06 -29.84
C SER A 330 -6.71 -5.08 -29.78
N LYS A 331 -6.76 -5.85 -28.70
CA LYS A 331 -7.81 -6.84 -28.44
C LYS A 331 -9.05 -6.26 -27.74
N ALA A 332 -9.05 -4.98 -27.38
CA ALA A 332 -10.22 -4.35 -26.77
C ALA A 332 -11.40 -4.29 -27.74
N GLY A 333 -12.63 -4.21 -27.20
CA GLY A 333 -13.86 -3.96 -27.99
C GLY A 333 -14.92 -5.04 -27.88
N GLU A 334 -14.61 -6.22 -27.34
CA GLU A 334 -15.61 -7.29 -27.22
C GLU A 334 -16.63 -6.96 -26.11
N ASN A 335 -17.91 -7.05 -26.44
CA ASN A 335 -19.00 -6.80 -25.50
C ASN A 335 -20.12 -7.87 -25.67
N THR A 336 -21.04 -7.91 -24.70
CA THR A 336 -22.12 -8.91 -24.64
C THR A 336 -23.34 -8.57 -25.53
N GLY A 337 -23.24 -7.56 -26.37
CA GLY A 337 -24.37 -7.08 -27.20
C GLY A 337 -25.27 -6.06 -26.48
N TYR A 338 -25.17 -5.94 -25.14
CA TYR A 338 -25.89 -4.93 -24.33
C TYR A 338 -24.96 -3.83 -23.81
N GLY A 339 -23.82 -3.61 -24.47
CA GLY A 339 -22.83 -2.63 -24.07
C GLY A 339 -22.02 -3.01 -22.81
N LYS A 340 -22.25 -4.19 -22.23
CA LYS A 340 -21.44 -4.67 -21.11
C LYS A 340 -20.14 -5.31 -21.63
N PRO A 341 -18.98 -4.89 -21.15
CA PRO A 341 -17.71 -5.46 -21.56
C PRO A 341 -17.61 -6.92 -21.14
N VAL A 342 -17.08 -7.75 -22.03
CA VAL A 342 -16.75 -9.14 -21.72
C VAL A 342 -15.52 -9.15 -20.81
N THR A 343 -15.55 -9.98 -19.77
CA THR A 343 -14.41 -10.22 -18.90
C THR A 343 -14.13 -11.72 -18.83
N ARG A 344 -12.86 -12.12 -19.03
CA ARG A 344 -12.40 -13.50 -18.86
C ARG A 344 -11.33 -13.57 -17.80
N LYS A 345 -11.33 -14.66 -17.06
CA LYS A 345 -10.32 -14.95 -16.02
C LYS A 345 -9.61 -16.25 -16.34
N ASP A 346 -8.36 -16.36 -15.90
CA ASP A 346 -7.61 -17.61 -15.90
C ASP A 346 -8.03 -18.54 -14.74
N ALA A 347 -7.39 -19.70 -14.65
CA ALA A 347 -7.65 -20.67 -13.59
C ALA A 347 -7.28 -20.15 -12.18
N HIS A 348 -6.45 -19.11 -12.08
CA HIS A 348 -6.03 -18.47 -10.84
C HIS A 348 -6.90 -17.27 -10.47
N GLY A 349 -7.88 -16.91 -11.32
CA GLY A 349 -8.80 -15.81 -11.08
C GLY A 349 -8.31 -14.46 -11.57
N HIS A 350 -7.14 -14.37 -12.21
CA HIS A 350 -6.65 -13.13 -12.81
C HIS A 350 -7.49 -12.78 -14.05
N VAL A 351 -7.80 -11.50 -14.21
CA VAL A 351 -8.48 -11.01 -15.41
C VAL A 351 -7.50 -11.02 -16.57
N VAL A 352 -7.62 -11.98 -17.47
CA VAL A 352 -6.78 -12.11 -18.67
C VAL A 352 -7.35 -11.42 -19.91
N TYR A 353 -8.61 -10.98 -19.83
CA TYR A 353 -9.25 -10.17 -20.83
C TYR A 353 -10.33 -9.26 -20.22
N ASP A 354 -10.38 -8.02 -20.69
CA ASP A 354 -11.46 -7.07 -20.39
C ASP A 354 -11.78 -6.33 -21.70
N GLY A 355 -13.03 -6.40 -22.15
CA GLY A 355 -13.46 -5.78 -23.41
C GLY A 355 -13.18 -4.28 -23.52
N ARG A 356 -13.01 -3.58 -22.39
CA ARG A 356 -12.61 -2.15 -22.35
C ARG A 356 -11.11 -1.94 -22.51
N LYS A 357 -10.30 -2.97 -22.27
CA LYS A 357 -8.84 -2.84 -22.06
C LYS A 357 -8.01 -3.79 -22.92
N GLY A 358 -8.62 -4.85 -23.48
CA GLY A 358 -7.92 -5.87 -24.25
C GLY A 358 -7.47 -7.06 -23.41
N SER A 359 -6.39 -7.71 -23.84
CA SER A 359 -5.87 -8.92 -23.19
C SER A 359 -4.64 -8.66 -22.34
N PHE A 360 -4.42 -9.52 -21.34
CA PHE A 360 -3.32 -9.45 -20.40
C PHE A 360 -2.61 -10.79 -20.28
N VAL A 361 -1.29 -10.74 -20.14
CA VAL A 361 -0.45 -11.89 -19.77
C VAL A 361 0.14 -11.62 -18.40
N TYR A 362 -0.01 -12.58 -17.51
CA TYR A 362 0.59 -12.55 -16.17
C TYR A 362 1.82 -13.46 -16.12
N GLY A 363 2.79 -13.10 -15.31
CA GLY A 363 3.98 -13.89 -15.07
C GLY A 363 4.41 -13.83 -13.61
N GLU A 364 5.13 -14.84 -13.19
CA GLU A 364 5.76 -14.95 -11.86
C GLU A 364 7.26 -15.25 -12.03
N ASN A 365 8.05 -14.77 -11.10
CA ASN A 365 9.50 -14.97 -11.07
C ASN A 365 10.20 -14.60 -12.40
N VAL A 366 9.79 -13.48 -12.97
CA VAL A 366 10.26 -13.02 -14.27
C VAL A 366 11.63 -12.39 -14.12
N THR A 367 12.62 -12.87 -14.87
CA THR A 367 13.95 -12.26 -14.93
C THR A 367 13.88 -10.92 -15.64
N PRO A 368 14.38 -9.81 -15.03
CA PRO A 368 14.36 -8.50 -15.67
C PRO A 368 15.39 -8.42 -16.80
N GLU A 369 15.13 -7.54 -17.75
CA GLU A 369 16.15 -7.08 -18.68
C GLU A 369 17.09 -6.10 -17.98
N TYR A 370 18.39 -6.18 -18.26
CA TYR A 370 19.40 -5.32 -17.65
C TYR A 370 19.96 -4.35 -18.68
N LEU A 371 20.02 -3.08 -18.29
CA LEU A 371 20.56 -2.02 -19.10
C LEU A 371 21.67 -1.29 -18.34
N TRP A 372 22.68 -0.83 -19.06
CA TRP A 372 23.66 0.11 -18.51
C TRP A 372 22.99 1.48 -18.36
N PHE A 373 23.10 2.03 -17.17
CA PHE A 373 22.54 3.33 -16.87
C PHE A 373 23.65 4.38 -16.83
N ASN A 374 23.55 5.38 -17.70
CA ASN A 374 24.53 6.49 -17.80
C ASN A 374 24.25 7.66 -16.84
N GLY A 375 23.27 7.53 -15.96
CA GLY A 375 22.84 8.60 -15.05
C GLY A 375 21.72 9.47 -15.60
N GLU A 376 21.28 9.27 -16.81
CA GLU A 376 20.22 10.03 -17.46
C GLU A 376 19.07 9.14 -17.93
N THR A 377 17.84 9.66 -17.82
CA THR A 377 16.66 9.09 -18.47
C THR A 377 16.14 10.11 -19.47
N THR A 378 15.96 9.69 -20.69
CA THR A 378 15.32 10.47 -21.76
C THR A 378 13.81 10.29 -21.77
#